data_2586dff2bc6e305dfb1cc6bb59a0df2e
#
_entry.id   2586dff2bc6e305dfb1cc6bb59a0df2e
#
_cell.length_a   1.000
_cell.length_b   1.000
_cell.length_c   1.000
_cell.angle_alpha   90.00
_cell.angle_beta   90.00
_cell.angle_gamma   90.00
#
_symmetry.space_group_name_H-M   'P 1'
#
loop_
_entity.id
_entity.type
_entity.pdbx_description
1 polymer ?
#
loop_
_entity_poly.entity_id
_entity_poly.type
_entity_poly.pdbx_seq_one_letter_code
_entity_poly.pdbx_strand_id
1 'polypeptide(L)'
;MTTNTALLGPVVALVAWSMVMWLWMYATRIPAIVSLKIKLDPAAPRGAQMATLPASIRWKADNYNHLMEQPTIFYAIVLALATMGNAAESMLVLAWAYVGVRVVHSLVQALVNKIEVRFALFFLSNIPLFGLTYGAAAQLWGF
;
A
#
# COMPACT_ATOMS: atom_id res chain seq x y z
N MET A 1 16.34 4.67 25.42
CA MET A 1 15.65 5.19 24.22
C MET A 1 14.17 4.94 24.42
N THR A 2 13.35 5.99 24.38
CA THR A 2 11.88 5.85 24.48
C THR A 2 11.31 5.69 23.06
N THR A 3 10.63 4.59 22.81
CA THR A 3 9.95 4.34 21.52
C THR A 3 8.74 5.26 21.40
N ASN A 4 8.56 5.93 20.26
CA ASN A 4 7.34 6.69 20.00
C ASN A 4 6.25 5.77 19.41
N THR A 5 5.35 5.31 20.26
CA THR A 5 4.25 4.42 19.87
C THR A 5 3.18 5.09 19.00
N ALA A 6 3.07 6.41 18.99
CA ALA A 6 2.11 7.12 18.14
C ALA A 6 2.36 6.87 16.64
N LEU A 7 3.63 6.75 16.23
CA LEU A 7 4.00 6.43 14.86
C LEU A 7 3.61 5.02 14.41
N LEU A 8 3.28 4.12 15.34
CA LEU A 8 2.79 2.78 15.00
C LEU A 8 1.34 2.81 14.47
N GLY A 9 0.56 3.83 14.83
CA GLY A 9 -0.83 3.97 14.38
C GLY A 9 -0.98 3.96 12.85
N PRO A 10 -0.28 4.84 12.10
CA PRO A 10 -0.27 4.82 10.63
C PRO A 10 0.18 3.49 10.04
N VAL A 11 1.17 2.83 10.63
CA VAL A 11 1.65 1.50 10.19
C VAL A 11 0.54 0.46 10.29
N VAL A 12 -0.08 0.35 11.46
CA VAL A 12 -1.17 -0.61 11.69
C VAL A 12 -2.38 -0.31 10.80
N ALA A 13 -2.72 0.97 10.60
CA ALA A 13 -3.82 1.38 9.74
C ALA A 13 -3.60 0.92 8.28
N LEU A 14 -2.39 1.10 7.73
CA LEU A 14 -2.11 0.70 6.35
C LEU A 14 -2.01 -0.82 6.21
N VAL A 15 -1.51 -1.52 7.21
CA VAL A 15 -1.54 -3.01 7.25
C VAL A 15 -3.00 -3.49 7.26
N ALA A 16 -3.84 -2.92 8.13
CA ALA A 16 -5.26 -3.29 8.19
C ALA A 16 -5.97 -3.03 6.85
N TRP A 17 -5.68 -1.88 6.20
CA TRP A 17 -6.19 -1.60 4.86
C TRP A 17 -5.74 -2.63 3.84
N SER A 18 -4.48 -3.04 3.87
CA SER A 18 -3.94 -4.07 2.97
C SER A 18 -4.65 -5.41 3.16
N MET A 19 -5.01 -5.77 4.41
CA MET A 19 -5.80 -6.96 4.71
C MET A 19 -7.24 -6.86 4.19
N VAL A 20 -7.86 -5.69 4.27
CA VAL A 20 -9.18 -5.43 3.65
C VAL A 20 -9.11 -5.66 2.13
N MET A 21 -8.08 -5.13 1.47
CA MET A 21 -7.89 -5.31 0.03
C MET A 21 -7.60 -6.76 -0.35
N TRP A 22 -6.86 -7.49 0.48
CA TRP A 22 -6.62 -8.92 0.32
C TRP A 22 -7.94 -9.71 0.36
N LEU A 23 -8.77 -9.46 1.36
CA LEU A 23 -10.09 -10.08 1.48
C LEU A 23 -10.98 -9.74 0.27
N TRP A 24 -11.02 -8.48 -0.13
CA TRP A 24 -11.82 -8.05 -1.29
C TRP A 24 -11.36 -8.68 -2.60
N MET A 25 -10.05 -8.81 -2.79
CA MET A 25 -9.49 -9.52 -3.94
C MET A 25 -10.00 -10.96 -3.99
N TYR A 26 -9.93 -11.72 -2.89
CA TYR A 26 -10.38 -13.10 -2.87
C TYR A 26 -11.90 -13.24 -2.98
N ALA A 27 -12.67 -12.39 -2.31
CA ALA A 27 -14.12 -12.38 -2.38
C ALA A 27 -14.65 -12.15 -3.81
N THR A 28 -13.89 -11.47 -4.67
CA THR A 28 -14.26 -11.26 -6.06
C THR A 28 -13.62 -12.28 -7.01
N ARG A 29 -12.40 -12.70 -6.75
CA ARG A 29 -11.63 -13.58 -7.63
C ARG A 29 -12.09 -15.04 -7.56
N ILE A 30 -12.34 -15.58 -6.37
CA ILE A 30 -12.73 -16.99 -6.21
C ILE A 30 -14.05 -17.29 -6.93
N PRO A 31 -15.15 -16.53 -6.69
CA PRO A 31 -16.39 -16.78 -7.42
C PRO A 31 -16.23 -16.65 -8.94
N ALA A 32 -15.39 -15.74 -9.42
CA ALA A 32 -15.16 -15.58 -10.85
C ALA A 32 -14.42 -16.77 -11.48
N ILE A 33 -13.41 -17.31 -10.80
CA ILE A 33 -12.70 -18.51 -11.26
C ILE A 33 -13.67 -19.69 -11.37
N VAL A 34 -14.54 -19.86 -10.38
CA VAL A 34 -15.53 -20.96 -10.35
C VAL A 34 -16.58 -20.76 -11.44
N SER A 35 -17.17 -19.57 -11.58
CA SER A 35 -18.22 -19.27 -12.55
C SER A 35 -17.74 -19.36 -14.00
N LEU A 36 -16.51 -18.94 -14.28
CA LEU A 36 -15.90 -19.01 -15.61
C LEU A 36 -15.25 -20.38 -15.88
N LYS A 37 -15.34 -21.31 -14.94
CA LYS A 37 -14.76 -22.68 -15.05
C LYS A 37 -13.29 -22.67 -15.48
N ILE A 38 -12.51 -21.72 -14.96
CA ILE A 38 -11.08 -21.61 -15.28
C ILE A 38 -10.36 -22.83 -14.72
N LYS A 39 -9.79 -23.64 -15.62
CA LYS A 39 -8.94 -24.77 -15.23
C LYS A 39 -7.60 -24.24 -14.76
N LEU A 40 -7.25 -24.51 -13.50
CA LEU A 40 -5.96 -24.12 -12.95
C LEU A 40 -4.90 -25.13 -13.39
N ASP A 41 -3.93 -24.67 -14.17
CA ASP A 41 -2.79 -25.46 -14.65
C ASP A 41 -1.50 -24.88 -14.08
N PRO A 42 -0.76 -25.63 -13.24
CA PRO A 42 0.49 -25.17 -12.66
C PRO A 42 1.61 -24.96 -13.70
N ALA A 43 1.50 -25.56 -14.90
CA ALA A 43 2.45 -25.39 -15.99
C ALA A 43 2.18 -24.15 -16.87
N ALA A 44 1.03 -23.49 -16.68
CA ALA A 44 0.70 -22.28 -17.44
C ALA A 44 1.65 -21.12 -17.08
N PRO A 45 2.01 -20.25 -18.04
CA PRO A 45 2.82 -19.08 -17.78
C PRO A 45 2.21 -18.22 -16.66
N ARG A 46 3.08 -17.65 -15.81
CA ARG A 46 2.66 -16.83 -14.67
C ARG A 46 1.70 -15.72 -15.10
N GLY A 47 0.54 -15.66 -14.47
CA GLY A 47 -0.47 -14.63 -14.73
C GLY A 47 -1.39 -14.90 -15.92
N ALA A 48 -1.04 -15.79 -16.87
CA ALA A 48 -1.82 -16.02 -18.10
C ALA A 48 -3.27 -16.41 -17.82
N GLN A 49 -3.51 -17.34 -16.91
CA GLN A 49 -4.86 -17.79 -16.56
C GLN A 49 -5.67 -16.67 -15.86
N MET A 50 -5.03 -15.89 -14.99
CA MET A 50 -5.68 -14.79 -14.29
C MET A 50 -5.95 -13.58 -15.21
N ALA A 51 -5.21 -13.44 -16.30
CA ALA A 51 -5.45 -12.42 -17.31
C ALA A 51 -6.80 -12.59 -18.04
N THR A 52 -7.37 -13.77 -18.02
CA THR A 52 -8.69 -14.06 -18.61
C THR A 52 -9.87 -13.55 -17.78
N LEU A 53 -9.63 -13.20 -16.50
CA LEU A 53 -10.65 -12.64 -15.63
C LEU A 53 -11.08 -11.24 -16.08
N PRO A 54 -12.34 -10.84 -15.81
CA PRO A 54 -12.80 -9.48 -16.06
C PRO A 54 -11.87 -8.42 -15.45
N ALA A 55 -11.68 -7.31 -16.16
CA ALA A 55 -10.76 -6.26 -15.75
C ALA A 55 -11.02 -5.75 -14.32
N SER A 56 -12.30 -5.52 -13.98
CA SER A 56 -12.71 -5.06 -12.66
C SER A 56 -12.29 -6.01 -11.51
N ILE A 57 -12.16 -7.29 -11.77
CA ILE A 57 -11.68 -8.29 -10.79
C ILE A 57 -10.15 -8.24 -10.72
N ARG A 58 -9.47 -8.12 -11.85
CA ARG A 58 -8.01 -8.02 -11.91
C ARG A 58 -7.48 -6.77 -11.19
N TRP A 59 -8.16 -5.63 -11.29
CA TRP A 59 -7.76 -4.38 -10.65
C TRP A 59 -7.56 -4.53 -9.13
N LYS A 60 -8.36 -5.37 -8.46
CA LYS A 60 -8.23 -5.60 -7.01
C LYS A 60 -6.95 -6.36 -6.68
N ALA A 61 -6.58 -7.32 -7.53
CA ALA A 61 -5.33 -8.04 -7.36
C ALA A 61 -4.10 -7.15 -7.67
N ASP A 62 -4.19 -6.37 -8.75
CA ASP A 62 -3.14 -5.42 -9.12
C ASP A 62 -2.94 -4.37 -8.02
N ASN A 63 -4.04 -3.89 -7.41
CA ASN A 63 -3.98 -2.97 -6.29
C ASN A 63 -3.36 -3.62 -5.03
N TYR A 64 -3.74 -4.86 -4.71
CA TYR A 64 -3.10 -5.56 -3.58
C TYR A 64 -1.60 -5.72 -3.79
N ASN A 65 -1.17 -6.13 -4.99
CA ASN A 65 0.26 -6.23 -5.33
C ASN A 65 0.97 -4.88 -5.17
N HIS A 66 0.34 -3.80 -5.63
CA HIS A 66 0.88 -2.45 -5.52
C HIS A 66 0.99 -1.95 -4.06
N LEU A 67 0.11 -2.44 -3.17
CA LEU A 67 0.24 -2.21 -1.72
C LEU A 67 1.39 -2.99 -1.08
N MET A 68 1.90 -4.03 -1.74
CA MET A 68 3.07 -4.79 -1.27
C MET A 68 4.40 -4.28 -1.85
N GLU A 69 4.37 -3.27 -2.70
CA GLU A 69 5.56 -2.64 -3.31
C GLU A 69 6.05 -1.44 -2.47
N GLN A 70 5.67 -0.22 -2.85
CA GLN A 70 6.15 1.00 -2.20
C GLN A 70 5.81 1.12 -0.70
N PRO A 71 4.65 0.69 -0.18
CA PRO A 71 4.37 0.71 1.26
C PRO A 71 5.39 -0.04 2.12
N THR A 72 6.16 -0.97 1.58
CA THR A 72 7.25 -1.63 2.32
C THR A 72 8.31 -0.63 2.78
N ILE A 73 8.63 0.36 1.95
CA ILE A 73 9.56 1.46 2.29
C ILE A 73 8.96 2.34 3.39
N PHE A 74 7.66 2.64 3.30
CA PHE A 74 6.95 3.39 4.34
C PHE A 74 7.01 2.67 5.69
N TYR A 75 6.73 1.37 5.73
CA TYR A 75 6.82 0.60 6.98
C TYR A 75 8.22 0.66 7.58
N ALA A 76 9.25 0.47 6.76
CA ALA A 76 10.63 0.49 7.21
C ALA A 76 11.02 1.85 7.82
N ILE A 77 10.70 2.96 7.14
CA ILE A 77 11.11 4.29 7.61
C ILE A 77 10.32 4.75 8.84
N VAL A 78 9.01 4.45 8.92
CA VAL A 78 8.19 4.83 10.08
C VAL A 78 8.56 4.01 11.31
N LEU A 79 8.86 2.71 11.14
CA LEU A 79 9.37 1.88 12.24
C LEU A 79 10.74 2.36 12.71
N ALA A 80 11.64 2.78 11.81
CA ALA A 80 12.92 3.38 12.19
C ALA A 80 12.71 4.66 13.01
N LEU A 81 11.85 5.58 12.57
CA LEU A 81 11.51 6.80 13.33
C LEU A 81 10.91 6.47 14.71
N ALA A 82 10.02 5.50 14.79
CA ALA A 82 9.43 5.06 16.05
C ALA A 82 10.48 4.50 17.02
N THR A 83 11.39 3.66 16.53
CA THR A 83 12.47 3.08 17.35
C THR A 83 13.51 4.11 17.78
N MET A 84 13.80 5.11 16.95
CA MET A 84 14.64 6.25 17.30
C MET A 84 13.98 7.21 18.31
N GLY A 85 12.71 6.98 18.69
CA GLY A 85 11.98 7.83 19.62
C GLY A 85 11.66 9.21 19.05
N ASN A 86 11.52 9.34 17.72
CA ASN A 86 11.18 10.61 17.09
C ASN A 86 9.83 11.12 17.61
N ALA A 87 9.84 12.26 18.28
CA ALA A 87 8.67 12.88 18.90
C ALA A 87 8.12 14.06 18.09
N ALA A 88 8.65 14.35 16.89
CA ALA A 88 8.21 15.46 16.07
C ALA A 88 6.78 15.18 15.53
N GLU A 89 5.84 16.06 15.84
CA GLU A 89 4.45 15.98 15.37
C GLU A 89 4.37 15.96 13.84
N SER A 90 5.27 16.67 13.17
CA SER A 90 5.36 16.68 11.71
C SER A 90 5.56 15.28 11.11
N MET A 91 6.32 14.40 11.75
CA MET A 91 6.52 13.02 11.27
C MET A 91 5.22 12.22 11.37
N LEU A 92 4.47 12.40 12.44
CA LEU A 92 3.16 11.75 12.59
C LEU A 92 2.16 12.24 11.53
N VAL A 93 2.11 13.55 11.28
CA VAL A 93 1.26 14.15 10.23
C VAL A 93 1.64 13.60 8.85
N LEU A 94 2.93 13.55 8.51
CA LEU A 94 3.39 12.98 7.24
C LEU A 94 3.05 11.50 7.09
N ALA A 95 3.16 10.73 8.17
CA ALA A 95 2.81 9.31 8.16
C ALA A 95 1.31 9.10 7.89
N TRP A 96 0.42 9.86 8.54
CA TRP A 96 -1.01 9.82 8.27
C TRP A 96 -1.38 10.35 6.88
N ALA A 97 -0.69 11.39 6.40
CA ALA A 97 -0.88 11.90 5.04
C ALA A 97 -0.55 10.84 4.00
N TYR A 98 0.56 10.11 4.18
CA TYR A 98 0.90 8.97 3.32
C TYR A 98 -0.21 7.92 3.30
N VAL A 99 -0.66 7.47 4.48
CA VAL A 99 -1.73 6.46 4.60
C VAL A 99 -3.00 6.93 3.90
N GLY A 100 -3.43 8.16 4.14
CA GLY A 100 -4.64 8.73 3.52
C GLY A 100 -4.57 8.72 2.00
N VAL A 101 -3.47 9.21 1.43
CA VAL A 101 -3.27 9.22 -0.03
C VAL A 101 -3.21 7.79 -0.59
N ARG A 102 -2.57 6.84 0.11
CA ARG A 102 -2.50 5.43 -0.31
C ARG A 102 -3.86 4.72 -0.28
N VAL A 103 -4.71 5.02 0.70
CA VAL A 103 -6.09 4.51 0.75
C VAL A 103 -6.90 5.04 -0.43
N VAL A 104 -6.84 6.35 -0.72
CA VAL A 104 -7.53 6.96 -1.86
C VAL A 104 -7.01 6.39 -3.18
N HIS A 105 -5.69 6.27 -3.36
CA HIS A 105 -5.09 5.64 -4.53
C HIS A 105 -5.61 4.21 -4.73
N SER A 106 -5.65 3.43 -3.64
CA SER A 106 -6.12 2.05 -3.63
C SER A 106 -7.57 1.94 -4.07
N LEU A 107 -8.47 2.81 -3.57
CA LEU A 107 -9.87 2.85 -3.97
C LEU A 107 -10.02 3.21 -5.45
N VAL A 108 -9.30 4.23 -5.93
CA VAL A 108 -9.31 4.61 -7.35
C VAL A 108 -8.85 3.44 -8.23
N GLN A 109 -7.78 2.75 -7.84
CA GLN A 109 -7.28 1.61 -8.60
C GLN A 109 -8.25 0.42 -8.61
N ALA A 110 -8.88 0.12 -7.48
CA ALA A 110 -9.79 -1.02 -7.35
C ALA A 110 -11.15 -0.82 -8.00
N LEU A 111 -11.63 0.43 -8.12
CA LEU A 111 -13.00 0.76 -8.55
C LEU A 111 -13.07 1.40 -9.95
N VAL A 112 -12.17 2.32 -10.26
CA VAL A 112 -12.21 3.16 -11.47
C VAL A 112 -11.04 2.86 -12.40
N ASN A 113 -9.88 2.62 -11.83
CA ASN A 113 -8.61 2.31 -12.48
C ASN A 113 -8.15 3.33 -13.55
N LYS A 114 -8.48 4.61 -13.36
CA LYS A 114 -8.07 5.68 -14.27
C LYS A 114 -6.58 5.95 -14.10
N ILE A 115 -5.79 5.69 -15.14
CA ILE A 115 -4.32 5.64 -15.08
C ILE A 115 -3.73 6.98 -14.64
N GLU A 116 -4.21 8.10 -15.18
CA GLU A 116 -3.70 9.43 -14.89
C GLU A 116 -3.92 9.81 -13.42
N VAL A 117 -5.10 9.48 -12.87
CA VAL A 117 -5.45 9.75 -11.46
C VAL A 117 -4.59 8.89 -10.53
N ARG A 118 -4.41 7.62 -10.88
CA ARG A 118 -3.52 6.71 -10.12
C ARG A 118 -2.09 7.23 -10.10
N PHE A 119 -1.57 7.64 -11.26
CA PHE A 119 -0.22 8.20 -11.37
C PHE A 119 -0.07 9.46 -10.50
N ALA A 120 -1.03 10.39 -10.57
CA ALA A 120 -1.00 11.61 -9.77
C ALA A 120 -1.02 11.31 -8.26
N LEU A 121 -1.90 10.40 -7.81
CA LEU A 121 -1.98 9.99 -6.40
C LEU A 121 -0.72 9.24 -5.95
N PHE A 122 -0.16 8.39 -6.81
CA PHE A 122 1.11 7.72 -6.54
C PHE A 122 2.24 8.73 -6.36
N PHE A 123 2.35 9.69 -7.28
CA PHE A 123 3.34 10.76 -7.17
C PHE A 123 3.15 11.58 -5.90
N LEU A 124 1.91 11.97 -5.59
CA LEU A 124 1.58 12.73 -4.38
C LEU A 124 1.97 11.98 -3.10
N SER A 125 1.81 10.65 -3.06
CA SER A 125 2.19 9.84 -1.89
C SER A 125 3.70 9.82 -1.63
N ASN A 126 4.53 10.12 -2.63
CA ASN A 126 5.98 10.19 -2.43
C ASN A 126 6.41 11.42 -1.63
N ILE A 127 5.64 12.53 -1.67
CA ILE A 127 5.99 13.76 -0.95
C ILE A 127 6.12 13.49 0.56
N PRO A 128 5.09 12.96 1.27
CA PRO A 128 5.24 12.61 2.67
C PRO A 128 6.30 11.53 2.92
N LEU A 129 6.49 10.59 2.00
CA LEU A 129 7.50 9.54 2.15
C LEU A 129 8.93 10.11 2.11
N PHE A 130 9.21 11.06 1.21
CA PHE A 130 10.48 11.79 1.20
C PHE A 130 10.67 12.61 2.48
N GLY A 131 9.63 13.28 2.98
CA GLY A 131 9.68 14.02 4.25
C GLY A 131 10.01 13.12 5.45
N LEU A 132 9.38 11.94 5.53
CA LEU A 132 9.68 10.94 6.56
C LEU A 132 11.13 10.44 6.47
N THR A 133 11.60 10.17 5.25
CA THR A 133 12.97 9.70 5.02
C THR A 133 13.98 10.79 5.39
N TYR A 134 13.72 12.03 5.00
CA TYR A 134 14.56 13.17 5.39
C TYR A 134 14.60 13.34 6.91
N GLY A 135 13.45 13.31 7.58
CA GLY A 135 13.37 13.43 9.05
C GLY A 135 14.14 12.33 9.77
N ALA A 136 14.08 11.09 9.28
CA ALA A 136 14.88 9.99 9.83
C ALA A 136 16.38 10.20 9.61
N ALA A 137 16.77 10.63 8.41
CA ALA A 137 18.17 10.91 8.08
C ALA A 137 18.73 12.08 8.92
N ALA A 138 17.98 13.16 9.03
CA ALA A 138 18.37 14.32 9.84
C ALA A 138 18.58 13.93 11.33
N GLN A 139 17.68 13.13 11.89
CA GLN A 139 17.81 12.66 13.27
C GLN A 139 18.99 11.71 13.45
N LEU A 140 19.27 10.84 12.49
CA LEU A 140 20.33 9.84 12.59
C LEU A 140 21.72 10.44 12.39
N TRP A 141 21.86 11.39 11.47
CA TRP A 141 23.15 11.95 11.05
C TRP A 141 23.39 13.38 11.55
N GLY A 142 22.42 14.03 12.21
CA GLY A 142 22.60 15.29 12.94
C GLY A 142 22.73 16.53 12.04
N PHE A 143 21.98 16.61 10.94
CA PHE A 143 21.93 17.83 10.10
C PHE A 143 20.54 18.43 10.00
#